data_adf6c035f2754260a07ddfab29e24efe
#
_entry.id   adf6c035f2754260a07ddfab29e24efe
#
_cell.length_a   1.000
_cell.length_b   1.000
_cell.length_c   1.000
_cell.angle_alpha   90.00
_cell.angle_beta   90.00
_cell.angle_gamma   90.00
#
_symmetry.space_group_name_H-M   'P 1'
#
loop_
_entity.id
_entity.type
_entity.pdbx_description
1 polymer ?
#
loop_
_entity_poly.entity_id
_entity_poly.type
_entity_poly.pdbx_seq_one_letter_code
_entity_poly.pdbx_strand_id
1 'polypeptide(L)'
;VWLTAGKHVKWKAVLPCLAVVLIGLCIAEVHHQNGRYTVTYLPCGSGQAILLSDTEHAMLIDCGSYRNAARQVREWLRWNGLKRLDMVVLTAVDQGHARNLPELMETVEVGELLMPAGCQERRTNADLLFFVHEREAQEVSEPVTLTNPIAPVELFPITEGKLAVSIADEVLILHSPTEKQLSAYLEQNTLPAAAELVLSANHLSSGESMAQYAEAAGAQHIIIAAINAVLSEVWAK
;
A
#
# COMPACT_ATOMS: atom_id res chain seq x y z
N VAL A 1 10.54 59.06 18.48
CA VAL A 1 10.35 59.93 17.30
C VAL A 1 10.97 59.31 16.07
N TRP A 2 10.35 58.30 15.51
CA TRP A 2 10.70 57.73 14.19
C TRP A 2 9.49 56.98 13.62
N LEU A 3 8.47 57.67 13.15
CA LEU A 3 7.40 57.06 12.39
C LEU A 3 6.60 58.10 11.64
N THR A 4 7.13 58.71 10.59
CA THR A 4 6.36 59.34 9.52
C THR A 4 7.24 59.51 8.28
N ALA A 5 7.53 58.45 7.59
CA ALA A 5 7.87 58.51 6.18
C ALA A 5 6.79 57.67 5.45
N GLY A 6 5.65 58.25 5.21
CA GLY A 6 4.62 57.71 4.35
C GLY A 6 5.11 57.62 2.92
N LYS A 7 5.95 56.62 2.62
CA LYS A 7 6.23 56.21 1.25
C LYS A 7 4.96 55.54 0.76
N HIS A 8 4.22 56.16 -0.14
CA HIS A 8 3.13 55.53 -0.86
C HIS A 8 3.63 54.26 -1.49
N VAL A 9 3.31 53.10 -0.88
CA VAL A 9 3.61 51.79 -1.43
C VAL A 9 2.91 51.73 -2.79
N LYS A 10 3.69 51.60 -3.87
CA LYS A 10 3.15 51.50 -5.21
C LYS A 10 2.51 50.12 -5.38
N TRP A 11 1.28 49.97 -4.91
CA TRP A 11 0.50 48.72 -4.98
C TRP A 11 0.52 48.04 -6.35
N LYS A 12 0.61 48.87 -7.43
CA LYS A 12 0.75 48.40 -8.81
C LYS A 12 2.02 47.58 -9.06
N ALA A 13 3.08 47.75 -8.25
CA ALA A 13 4.31 46.96 -8.34
C ALA A 13 4.33 45.82 -7.31
N VAL A 14 3.69 46.00 -6.15
CA VAL A 14 3.67 45.00 -5.08
C VAL A 14 2.81 43.78 -5.45
N LEU A 15 1.64 44.03 -6.06
CA LEU A 15 0.74 42.94 -6.50
C LEU A 15 1.39 41.94 -7.47
N PRO A 16 2.05 42.34 -8.57
CA PRO A 16 2.71 41.40 -9.46
C PRO A 16 3.88 40.69 -8.79
N CYS A 17 4.66 41.35 -7.92
CA CYS A 17 5.72 40.68 -7.16
C CYS A 17 5.15 39.60 -6.21
N LEU A 18 4.04 39.89 -5.52
CA LEU A 18 3.37 38.92 -4.65
C LEU A 18 2.84 37.72 -5.48
N ALA A 19 2.25 38.01 -6.66
CA ALA A 19 1.76 36.94 -7.55
C ALA A 19 2.91 36.03 -8.02
N VAL A 20 4.07 36.59 -8.40
CA VAL A 20 5.25 35.81 -8.81
C VAL A 20 5.78 34.95 -7.67
N VAL A 21 5.82 35.49 -6.44
CA VAL A 21 6.23 34.73 -5.25
C VAL A 21 5.25 33.59 -4.98
N LEU A 22 3.94 33.85 -5.03
CA LEU A 22 2.92 32.81 -4.83
C LEU A 22 2.99 31.72 -5.89
N ILE A 23 3.16 32.09 -7.17
CA ILE A 23 3.35 31.13 -8.26
C ILE A 23 4.63 30.33 -8.05
N GLY A 24 5.73 30.97 -7.65
CA GLY A 24 6.99 30.31 -7.33
C GLY A 24 6.86 29.32 -6.17
N LEU A 25 6.12 29.67 -5.13
CA LEU A 25 5.84 28.77 -4.00
C LEU A 25 4.95 27.60 -4.43
N CYS A 26 3.91 27.83 -5.26
CA CYS A 26 3.08 26.76 -5.80
C CYS A 26 3.90 25.80 -6.69
N ILE A 27 4.77 26.33 -7.55
CA ILE A 27 5.65 25.50 -8.41
C ILE A 27 6.64 24.71 -7.53
N ALA A 28 7.21 25.33 -6.49
CA ALA A 28 8.13 24.67 -5.56
C ALA A 28 7.42 23.54 -4.79
N GLU A 29 6.18 23.76 -4.36
CA GLU A 29 5.38 22.76 -3.68
C GLU A 29 5.05 21.57 -4.60
N VAL A 30 4.59 21.86 -5.82
CA VAL A 30 4.32 20.82 -6.84
C VAL A 30 5.61 20.04 -7.16
N HIS A 31 6.76 20.72 -7.28
CA HIS A 31 8.03 20.07 -7.57
C HIS A 31 8.56 19.26 -6.37
N HIS A 32 8.22 19.68 -5.15
CA HIS A 32 8.58 18.95 -3.93
C HIS A 32 7.73 17.69 -3.73
N GLN A 33 6.50 17.69 -4.23
CA GLN A 33 5.61 16.52 -4.21
C GLN A 33 5.90 15.54 -5.35
N ASN A 34 6.44 16.01 -6.47
CA ASN A 34 6.86 15.14 -7.58
C ASN A 34 8.04 14.25 -7.15
N GLY A 35 7.80 12.95 -7.11
CA GLY A 35 8.77 11.93 -6.69
C GLY A 35 8.61 11.45 -5.25
N ARG A 36 7.57 11.91 -4.52
CA ARG A 36 7.16 11.33 -3.25
C ARG A 36 5.96 10.44 -3.47
N TYR A 37 6.05 9.25 -2.95
CA TYR A 37 4.90 8.35 -2.83
C TYR A 37 4.42 8.31 -1.37
N THR A 38 3.19 7.88 -1.19
CA THR A 38 2.57 7.69 0.12
C THR A 38 2.06 6.27 0.23
N VAL A 39 2.40 5.61 1.33
CA VAL A 39 1.81 4.32 1.71
C VAL A 39 0.75 4.57 2.77
N THR A 40 -0.51 4.26 2.45
CA THR A 40 -1.64 4.47 3.35
C THR A 40 -2.25 3.12 3.75
N TYR A 41 -2.26 2.86 5.05
CA TYR A 41 -2.87 1.66 5.63
C TYR A 41 -4.33 1.94 5.96
N LEU A 42 -5.25 1.25 5.28
CA LEU A 42 -6.68 1.37 5.56
C LEU A 42 -7.14 0.31 6.56
N PRO A 43 -7.88 0.69 7.60
CA PRO A 43 -8.40 -0.26 8.60
C PRO A 43 -9.56 -1.07 8.01
N CYS A 44 -9.27 -2.23 7.45
CA CYS A 44 -10.21 -3.07 6.72
C CYS A 44 -10.55 -4.39 7.42
N GLY A 45 -10.64 -4.40 8.72
CA GLY A 45 -11.00 -5.57 9.54
C GLY A 45 -9.79 -6.47 9.82
N SER A 46 -9.95 -7.80 9.69
CA SER A 46 -8.86 -8.76 9.88
C SER A 46 -7.90 -8.84 8.71
N GLY A 47 -8.28 -8.27 7.56
CA GLY A 47 -7.42 -8.11 6.39
C GLY A 47 -6.90 -6.68 6.30
N GLN A 48 -6.05 -6.44 5.34
CA GLN A 48 -5.50 -5.13 5.03
C GLN A 48 -5.95 -4.65 3.66
N ALA A 49 -5.99 -3.33 3.51
CA ALA A 49 -5.96 -2.67 2.22
C ALA A 49 -4.88 -1.59 2.33
N ILE A 50 -3.86 -1.69 1.53
CA ILE A 50 -2.73 -0.77 1.54
C ILE A 50 -2.72 -0.03 0.20
N LEU A 51 -2.83 1.28 0.27
CA LEU A 51 -2.76 2.15 -0.89
C LEU A 51 -1.35 2.72 -1.03
N LEU A 52 -0.75 2.48 -2.18
CA LEU A 52 0.46 3.14 -2.64
C LEU A 52 0.05 4.17 -3.68
N SER A 53 0.41 5.44 -3.50
CA SER A 53 0.00 6.52 -4.41
C SER A 53 1.01 7.65 -4.50
N ASP A 54 0.93 8.35 -5.60
CA ASP A 54 1.48 9.69 -5.80
C ASP A 54 0.35 10.69 -6.10
N THR A 55 0.65 11.79 -6.77
CA THR A 55 -0.34 12.83 -7.13
C THR A 55 -1.26 12.45 -8.28
N GLU A 56 -0.92 11.45 -9.10
CA GLU A 56 -1.62 11.09 -10.34
C GLU A 56 -2.03 9.61 -10.41
N HIS A 57 -1.33 8.75 -9.66
CA HIS A 57 -1.45 7.30 -9.74
C HIS A 57 -1.78 6.68 -8.40
N ALA A 58 -2.50 5.58 -8.42
CA ALA A 58 -2.76 4.78 -7.24
C ALA A 58 -2.72 3.28 -7.53
N MET A 59 -2.12 2.52 -6.61
CA MET A 59 -2.09 1.07 -6.58
C MET A 59 -2.66 0.60 -5.25
N LEU A 60 -3.45 -0.46 -5.29
CA LEU A 60 -4.01 -1.07 -4.09
C LEU A 60 -3.41 -2.46 -3.87
N ILE A 61 -2.95 -2.74 -2.67
CA ILE A 61 -2.50 -4.06 -2.23
C ILE A 61 -3.54 -4.59 -1.26
N ASP A 62 -4.21 -5.65 -1.68
CA ASP A 62 -5.39 -6.26 -1.05
C ASP A 62 -6.60 -5.34 -0.85
N CYS A 63 -7.75 -5.95 -0.64
CA CYS A 63 -9.03 -5.24 -0.53
C CYS A 63 -9.66 -5.39 0.86
N GLY A 64 -8.97 -6.04 1.80
CA GLY A 64 -9.46 -6.27 3.15
C GLY A 64 -10.68 -7.18 3.25
N SER A 65 -11.10 -7.44 4.49
CA SER A 65 -12.23 -8.33 4.81
C SER A 65 -13.50 -7.60 5.28
N TYR A 66 -13.40 -6.33 5.62
CA TYR A 66 -14.50 -5.57 6.21
C TYR A 66 -15.43 -5.00 5.13
N ARG A 67 -16.76 -5.04 5.37
CA ARG A 67 -17.79 -4.64 4.39
C ARG A 67 -17.66 -3.22 3.82
N ASN A 68 -16.93 -2.34 4.49
CA ASN A 68 -16.76 -0.95 4.07
C ASN A 68 -15.44 -0.68 3.36
N ALA A 69 -14.60 -1.69 3.12
CA ALA A 69 -13.28 -1.48 2.55
C ALA A 69 -13.34 -0.87 1.14
N ALA A 70 -14.20 -1.38 0.27
CA ALA A 70 -14.40 -0.81 -1.07
C ALA A 70 -14.83 0.68 -1.01
N ARG A 71 -15.74 1.01 -0.08
CA ARG A 71 -16.15 2.40 0.14
C ARG A 71 -15.00 3.27 0.65
N GLN A 72 -14.19 2.78 1.59
CA GLN A 72 -13.04 3.51 2.13
C GLN A 72 -12.01 3.80 1.05
N VAL A 73 -11.68 2.81 0.20
CA VAL A 73 -10.78 3.00 -0.94
C VAL A 73 -11.34 4.08 -1.89
N ARG A 74 -12.62 3.97 -2.27
CA ARG A 74 -13.26 4.95 -3.15
C ARG A 74 -13.28 6.36 -2.55
N GLU A 75 -13.62 6.51 -1.26
CA GLU A 75 -13.60 7.79 -0.56
C GLU A 75 -12.18 8.36 -0.52
N TRP A 76 -11.19 7.52 -0.22
CA TRP A 76 -9.79 7.92 -0.19
C TRP A 76 -9.31 8.42 -1.57
N LEU A 77 -9.60 7.69 -2.65
CA LEU A 77 -9.29 8.12 -4.02
C LEU A 77 -9.90 9.49 -4.32
N ARG A 78 -11.18 9.67 -3.98
CA ARG A 78 -11.87 10.95 -4.19
C ARG A 78 -11.27 12.10 -3.40
N TRP A 79 -10.86 11.88 -2.16
CA TRP A 79 -10.19 12.89 -1.33
C TRP A 79 -8.84 13.32 -1.91
N ASN A 80 -8.14 12.41 -2.55
CA ASN A 80 -6.84 12.66 -3.18
C ASN A 80 -6.96 13.07 -4.67
N GLY A 81 -8.17 13.29 -5.18
CA GLY A 81 -8.40 13.73 -6.56
C GLY A 81 -8.20 12.63 -7.61
N LEU A 82 -8.01 11.38 -7.18
CA LEU A 82 -7.81 10.22 -8.04
C LEU A 82 -9.16 9.59 -8.41
N LYS A 83 -9.25 9.02 -9.62
CA LYS A 83 -10.51 8.47 -10.16
C LYS A 83 -10.48 6.97 -10.36
N ARG A 84 -9.30 6.37 -10.44
CA ARG A 84 -9.07 4.95 -10.72
C ARG A 84 -7.91 4.41 -9.91
N LEU A 85 -7.82 3.11 -9.87
CA LEU A 85 -6.63 2.38 -9.47
C LEU A 85 -5.92 1.92 -10.75
N ASP A 86 -4.66 2.25 -10.89
CA ASP A 86 -3.87 1.76 -12.02
C ASP A 86 -3.66 0.26 -11.91
N MET A 87 -3.53 -0.24 -10.69
CA MET A 87 -3.29 -1.64 -10.40
C MET A 87 -3.90 -2.07 -9.06
N VAL A 88 -4.36 -3.31 -9.00
CA VAL A 88 -4.69 -4.01 -7.76
C VAL A 88 -3.84 -5.28 -7.68
N VAL A 89 -3.12 -5.45 -6.58
CA VAL A 89 -2.34 -6.65 -6.28
C VAL A 89 -3.00 -7.39 -5.13
N LEU A 90 -3.35 -8.63 -5.35
CA LEU A 90 -3.82 -9.52 -4.29
C LEU A 90 -2.63 -10.33 -3.77
N THR A 91 -2.38 -10.28 -2.48
CA THR A 91 -1.34 -11.11 -1.86
C THR A 91 -1.85 -12.52 -1.58
N ALA A 92 -3.17 -12.70 -1.55
CA ALA A 92 -3.88 -13.98 -1.49
C ALA A 92 -5.30 -13.84 -2.03
N VAL A 93 -5.86 -14.92 -2.57
CA VAL A 93 -7.27 -14.95 -2.99
C VAL A 93 -8.10 -15.67 -1.92
N ASP A 94 -8.44 -14.95 -0.88
CA ASP A 94 -9.28 -15.42 0.23
C ASP A 94 -10.14 -14.29 0.81
N GLN A 95 -11.01 -14.64 1.78
CA GLN A 95 -11.92 -13.69 2.41
C GLN A 95 -11.22 -12.56 3.20
N GLY A 96 -9.98 -12.76 3.59
CA GLY A 96 -9.18 -11.73 4.30
C GLY A 96 -8.65 -10.65 3.36
N HIS A 97 -8.31 -11.01 2.14
CA HIS A 97 -7.53 -10.19 1.21
C HIS A 97 -8.36 -9.69 0.02
N ALA A 98 -9.26 -10.54 -0.54
CA ALA A 98 -9.96 -10.26 -1.78
C ALA A 98 -11.49 -10.06 -1.64
N ARG A 99 -12.07 -10.18 -0.43
CA ARG A 99 -13.52 -10.18 -0.23
C ARG A 99 -14.25 -9.01 -0.86
N ASN A 100 -13.66 -7.82 -0.78
CA ASN A 100 -14.31 -6.60 -1.25
C ASN A 100 -13.95 -6.26 -2.70
N LEU A 101 -13.18 -7.09 -3.38
CA LEU A 101 -12.76 -6.85 -4.76
C LEU A 101 -13.95 -6.73 -5.73
N PRO A 102 -15.00 -7.57 -5.68
CA PRO A 102 -16.15 -7.41 -6.56
C PRO A 102 -16.84 -6.05 -6.39
N GLU A 103 -17.15 -5.63 -5.16
CA GLU A 103 -17.77 -4.34 -4.89
C GLU A 103 -16.83 -3.17 -5.29
N LEU A 104 -15.54 -3.31 -5.10
CA LEU A 104 -14.56 -2.32 -5.50
C LEU A 104 -14.57 -2.11 -7.01
N MET A 105 -14.48 -3.19 -7.79
CA MET A 105 -14.45 -3.14 -9.25
C MET A 105 -15.78 -2.73 -9.90
N GLU A 106 -16.89 -2.78 -9.17
CA GLU A 106 -18.16 -2.19 -9.61
C GLU A 106 -18.16 -0.65 -9.47
N THR A 107 -17.37 -0.10 -8.56
CA THR A 107 -17.46 1.32 -8.18
C THR A 107 -16.21 2.13 -8.49
N VAL A 108 -15.09 1.46 -8.75
CA VAL A 108 -13.78 2.05 -9.09
C VAL A 108 -13.23 1.34 -10.32
N GLU A 109 -12.76 2.12 -11.27
CA GLU A 109 -12.04 1.60 -12.44
C GLU A 109 -10.69 1.04 -11.98
N VAL A 110 -10.36 -0.18 -12.41
CA VAL A 110 -9.10 -0.87 -12.14
C VAL A 110 -8.43 -1.19 -13.46
N GLY A 111 -7.17 -0.75 -13.63
CA GLY A 111 -6.40 -0.97 -14.85
C GLY A 111 -5.89 -2.40 -14.95
N GLU A 112 -5.12 -2.85 -13.98
CA GLU A 112 -4.54 -4.19 -13.94
C GLU A 112 -4.88 -4.90 -12.63
N LEU A 113 -5.08 -6.22 -12.69
CA LEU A 113 -5.31 -7.07 -11.54
C LEU A 113 -4.29 -8.19 -11.51
N LEU A 114 -3.50 -8.26 -10.42
CA LEU A 114 -2.50 -9.29 -10.20
C LEU A 114 -2.88 -10.17 -9.02
N MET A 115 -2.59 -11.46 -9.12
CA MET A 115 -2.83 -12.43 -8.06
C MET A 115 -1.71 -13.46 -7.97
N PRO A 116 -1.51 -14.14 -6.82
CA PRO A 116 -0.57 -15.24 -6.72
C PRO A 116 -0.99 -16.43 -7.59
N ALA A 117 -0.02 -17.05 -8.25
CA ALA A 117 -0.24 -18.32 -8.94
C ALA A 117 -0.46 -19.47 -7.94
N GLY A 118 -1.09 -20.55 -8.40
CA GLY A 118 -1.29 -21.75 -7.59
C GLY A 118 -2.31 -21.58 -6.47
N CYS A 119 -3.23 -20.64 -6.60
CA CYS A 119 -4.34 -20.50 -5.66
C CYS A 119 -5.23 -21.74 -5.67
N GLN A 120 -5.29 -22.46 -4.54
CA GLN A 120 -6.13 -23.63 -4.42
C GLN A 120 -7.59 -23.23 -4.23
N GLU A 121 -8.47 -23.82 -5.03
CA GLU A 121 -9.91 -23.67 -4.86
C GLU A 121 -10.36 -24.36 -3.56
N ARG A 122 -11.09 -23.60 -2.75
CA ARG A 122 -11.73 -24.05 -1.52
C ARG A 122 -13.14 -23.51 -1.49
N ARG A 123 -14.03 -24.18 -0.76
CA ARG A 123 -15.41 -23.70 -0.59
C ARG A 123 -15.50 -22.24 -0.12
N THR A 124 -14.49 -21.76 0.59
CA THR A 124 -14.47 -20.38 1.16
C THR A 124 -14.01 -19.31 0.19
N ASN A 125 -13.37 -19.67 -0.93
CA ASN A 125 -12.84 -18.73 -1.92
C ASN A 125 -13.20 -19.06 -3.37
N ALA A 126 -14.02 -20.07 -3.62
CA ALA A 126 -14.38 -20.48 -4.98
C ALA A 126 -14.98 -19.33 -5.80
N ASP A 127 -15.91 -18.57 -5.20
CA ASP A 127 -16.55 -17.42 -5.86
C ASP A 127 -15.53 -16.31 -6.17
N LEU A 128 -14.56 -16.08 -5.27
CA LEU A 128 -13.51 -15.08 -5.49
C LEU A 128 -12.52 -15.52 -6.57
N LEU A 129 -12.12 -16.79 -6.58
CA LEU A 129 -11.26 -17.34 -7.63
C LEU A 129 -11.95 -17.26 -8.99
N PHE A 130 -13.23 -17.65 -9.06
CA PHE A 130 -14.00 -17.50 -10.29
C PHE A 130 -14.04 -16.04 -10.75
N PHE A 131 -14.31 -15.10 -9.84
CA PHE A 131 -14.37 -13.68 -10.15
C PHE A 131 -13.04 -13.13 -10.68
N VAL A 132 -11.90 -13.44 -10.04
CA VAL A 132 -10.60 -12.93 -10.49
C VAL A 132 -10.18 -13.53 -11.82
N HIS A 133 -10.52 -14.79 -12.09
CA HIS A 133 -10.27 -15.40 -13.40
C HIS A 133 -11.16 -14.81 -14.49
N GLU A 134 -12.44 -14.53 -14.19
CA GLU A 134 -13.34 -13.85 -15.13
C GLU A 134 -12.86 -12.42 -15.47
N ARG A 135 -12.11 -11.79 -14.57
CA ARG A 135 -11.48 -10.48 -14.76
C ARG A 135 -10.08 -10.54 -15.36
N GLU A 136 -9.67 -11.72 -15.86
CA GLU A 136 -8.38 -11.93 -16.51
C GLU A 136 -7.19 -11.50 -15.64
N ALA A 137 -7.28 -11.75 -14.32
CA ALA A 137 -6.20 -11.43 -13.39
C ALA A 137 -4.89 -12.13 -13.81
N GLN A 138 -3.79 -11.39 -13.82
CA GLN A 138 -2.48 -11.93 -14.15
C GLN A 138 -1.92 -12.70 -12.97
N GLU A 139 -1.48 -13.94 -13.21
CA GLU A 139 -0.87 -14.76 -12.18
C GLU A 139 0.62 -14.49 -12.04
N VAL A 140 1.07 -14.30 -10.80
CA VAL A 140 2.47 -14.13 -10.44
C VAL A 140 3.00 -15.44 -9.87
N SER A 141 3.86 -16.12 -10.62
CA SER A 141 4.50 -17.41 -10.26
C SER A 141 5.98 -17.29 -9.91
N GLU A 142 6.63 -16.20 -10.33
CA GLU A 142 8.04 -15.92 -10.11
C GLU A 142 8.20 -14.48 -9.60
N PRO A 143 9.33 -14.13 -8.96
CA PRO A 143 9.62 -12.76 -8.57
C PRO A 143 9.55 -11.82 -9.78
N VAL A 144 8.81 -10.72 -9.62
CA VAL A 144 8.64 -9.72 -10.68
C VAL A 144 8.71 -8.31 -10.11
N THR A 145 9.47 -7.46 -10.78
CA THR A 145 9.48 -6.01 -10.51
C THR A 145 8.43 -5.35 -11.40
N LEU A 146 7.48 -4.70 -10.79
CA LEU A 146 6.40 -4.02 -11.50
C LEU A 146 6.89 -2.69 -12.08
N THR A 147 6.58 -2.48 -13.35
CA THR A 147 6.75 -1.17 -13.97
C THR A 147 5.55 -0.30 -13.60
N ASN A 148 5.67 0.47 -12.52
CA ASN A 148 4.65 1.42 -12.13
C ASN A 148 5.29 2.82 -11.93
N PRO A 149 4.54 3.91 -12.13
CA PRO A 149 5.08 5.28 -12.07
C PRO A 149 5.29 5.79 -10.64
N ILE A 150 4.75 5.10 -9.63
CA ILE A 150 4.71 5.59 -8.25
C ILE A 150 6.03 5.33 -7.53
N ALA A 151 6.44 4.06 -7.45
CA ALA A 151 7.65 3.59 -6.80
C ALA A 151 8.04 2.21 -7.33
N PRO A 152 9.30 1.77 -7.21
CA PRO A 152 9.66 0.38 -7.47
C PRO A 152 8.86 -0.56 -6.55
N VAL A 153 8.16 -1.51 -7.12
CA VAL A 153 7.41 -2.54 -6.39
C VAL A 153 7.85 -3.91 -6.87
N GLU A 154 8.26 -4.75 -5.96
CA GLU A 154 8.62 -6.13 -6.24
C GLU A 154 7.60 -7.07 -5.62
N LEU A 155 7.11 -8.01 -6.42
CA LEU A 155 6.25 -9.10 -5.98
C LEU A 155 7.06 -10.37 -5.97
N PHE A 156 6.97 -11.15 -4.90
CA PHE A 156 7.64 -12.44 -4.86
C PHE A 156 6.78 -13.49 -4.15
N PRO A 157 6.66 -14.69 -4.76
CA PRO A 157 5.92 -15.79 -4.18
C PRO A 157 6.63 -16.31 -2.91
N ILE A 158 5.90 -16.40 -1.80
CA ILE A 158 6.37 -17.07 -0.58
C ILE A 158 6.05 -18.55 -0.63
N THR A 159 4.87 -18.89 -1.14
CA THR A 159 4.40 -20.23 -1.39
C THR A 159 3.25 -20.19 -2.40
N GLU A 160 2.76 -21.32 -2.86
CA GLU A 160 1.58 -21.40 -3.73
C GLU A 160 0.41 -20.61 -3.13
N GLY A 161 -0.17 -19.72 -3.92
CA GLY A 161 -1.29 -18.88 -3.55
C GLY A 161 -0.97 -17.76 -2.55
N LYS A 162 0.29 -17.42 -2.32
CA LYS A 162 0.69 -16.35 -1.40
C LYS A 162 1.86 -15.53 -1.95
N LEU A 163 1.67 -14.21 -2.00
CA LEU A 163 2.70 -13.24 -2.38
C LEU A 163 3.14 -12.40 -1.19
N ALA A 164 4.38 -11.96 -1.27
CA ALA A 164 4.88 -10.82 -0.53
C ALA A 164 5.11 -9.65 -1.48
N VAL A 165 5.12 -8.44 -0.92
CA VAL A 165 5.29 -7.20 -1.69
C VAL A 165 6.37 -6.36 -1.03
N SER A 166 7.40 -5.98 -1.78
CA SER A 166 8.41 -5.00 -1.36
C SER A 166 8.18 -3.68 -2.11
N ILE A 167 8.22 -2.58 -1.40
CA ILE A 167 8.01 -1.23 -1.95
C ILE A 167 9.28 -0.43 -1.69
N ALA A 168 10.03 -0.12 -2.74
CA ALA A 168 11.21 0.76 -2.74
C ALA A 168 12.26 0.41 -1.67
N ASP A 169 12.39 -0.85 -1.27
CA ASP A 169 13.23 -1.32 -0.16
C ASP A 169 12.92 -0.66 1.21
N GLU A 170 11.77 0.02 1.30
CA GLU A 170 11.33 0.69 2.52
C GLU A 170 10.26 -0.09 3.27
N VAL A 171 9.29 -0.67 2.55
CA VAL A 171 8.17 -1.40 3.14
C VAL A 171 8.09 -2.82 2.59
N LEU A 172 8.11 -3.80 3.49
CA LEU A 172 7.94 -5.22 3.16
C LEU A 172 6.62 -5.73 3.74
N ILE A 173 5.72 -6.21 2.87
CA ILE A 173 4.40 -6.70 3.22
C ILE A 173 4.40 -8.22 3.21
N LEU A 174 4.26 -8.83 4.38
CA LEU A 174 4.27 -10.29 4.61
C LEU A 174 2.99 -10.77 5.32
N HIS A 175 1.87 -10.11 5.16
CA HIS A 175 0.68 -10.40 5.97
C HIS A 175 -0.12 -11.61 5.47
N SER A 176 0.07 -12.06 4.24
CA SER A 176 -0.71 -13.16 3.66
C SER A 176 -0.22 -14.57 3.99
N PRO A 177 1.09 -14.87 4.07
CA PRO A 177 1.57 -16.20 4.46
C PRO A 177 1.31 -16.45 5.95
N THR A 178 1.19 -17.72 6.32
CA THR A 178 1.17 -18.13 7.73
C THR A 178 2.58 -18.15 8.30
N GLU A 179 2.72 -18.13 9.63
CA GLU A 179 4.00 -18.25 10.32
C GLU A 179 4.80 -19.46 9.84
N LYS A 180 4.15 -20.64 9.74
CA LYS A 180 4.79 -21.87 9.24
C LYS A 180 5.31 -21.73 7.80
N GLN A 181 4.54 -21.08 6.92
CA GLN A 181 4.93 -20.85 5.53
C GLN A 181 6.13 -19.91 5.44
N LEU A 182 6.12 -18.85 6.24
CA LEU A 182 7.18 -17.87 6.27
C LEU A 182 8.47 -18.45 6.86
N SER A 183 8.39 -19.24 7.93
CA SER A 183 9.55 -19.94 8.48
C SER A 183 10.16 -20.93 7.48
N ALA A 184 9.33 -21.70 6.77
CA ALA A 184 9.80 -22.60 5.72
C ALA A 184 10.44 -21.87 4.54
N TYR A 185 9.94 -20.69 4.18
CA TYR A 185 10.54 -19.84 3.17
C TYR A 185 11.96 -19.38 3.59
N LEU A 186 12.11 -18.94 4.85
CA LEU A 186 13.38 -18.45 5.38
C LEU A 186 14.46 -19.51 5.53
N GLU A 187 14.11 -20.81 5.57
CA GLU A 187 15.08 -21.89 5.56
C GLU A 187 15.88 -21.94 4.25
N GLN A 188 15.33 -21.44 3.15
CA GLN A 188 15.91 -21.56 1.81
C GLN A 188 16.16 -20.21 1.13
N ASN A 189 15.56 -19.13 1.64
CA ASN A 189 15.58 -17.82 1.03
C ASN A 189 15.86 -16.73 2.08
N THR A 190 16.24 -15.55 1.59
CA THR A 190 16.35 -14.32 2.39
C THR A 190 15.20 -13.38 2.06
N LEU A 191 14.78 -12.58 3.04
CA LEU A 191 13.83 -11.49 2.79
C LEU A 191 14.56 -10.30 2.18
N PRO A 192 13.88 -9.52 1.33
CA PRO A 192 14.34 -8.19 0.94
C PRO A 192 14.52 -7.31 2.19
N ALA A 193 15.53 -6.44 2.14
CA ALA A 193 15.72 -5.45 3.19
C ALA A 193 14.58 -4.43 3.17
N ALA A 194 14.09 -4.05 4.35
CA ALA A 194 13.04 -3.03 4.47
C ALA A 194 13.14 -2.31 5.81
N ALA A 195 12.82 -1.02 5.84
CA ALA A 195 12.75 -0.24 7.08
C ALA A 195 11.47 -0.58 7.88
N GLU A 196 10.38 -0.87 7.20
CA GLU A 196 9.09 -1.24 7.78
C GLU A 196 8.65 -2.64 7.35
N LEU A 197 8.19 -3.43 8.30
CA LEU A 197 7.67 -4.77 8.07
C LEU A 197 6.18 -4.84 8.43
N VAL A 198 5.35 -5.23 7.47
CA VAL A 198 3.90 -5.36 7.64
C VAL A 198 3.52 -6.82 7.83
N LEU A 199 2.99 -7.15 9.00
CA LEU A 199 2.58 -8.50 9.38
C LEU A 199 1.07 -8.56 9.67
N SER A 200 0.49 -9.75 9.52
CA SER A 200 -0.87 -10.02 10.01
C SER A 200 -0.88 -10.27 11.52
N ALA A 201 -1.99 -9.95 12.18
CA ALA A 201 -2.23 -10.32 13.57
C ALA A 201 -2.11 -11.83 13.83
N ASN A 202 -2.32 -12.65 12.81
CA ASN A 202 -2.16 -14.11 12.89
C ASN A 202 -0.69 -14.56 13.07
N HIS A 203 0.30 -13.66 12.81
CA HIS A 203 1.72 -13.91 13.06
C HIS A 203 2.13 -13.61 14.51
N LEU A 204 1.19 -13.18 15.35
CA LEU A 204 1.44 -12.81 16.74
C LEU A 204 1.48 -14.00 17.70
N SER A 205 1.53 -15.24 17.21
CA SER A 205 1.55 -16.43 18.05
C SER A 205 2.77 -16.47 19.00
N SER A 206 3.90 -15.86 18.59
CA SER A 206 5.02 -15.59 19.49
C SER A 206 5.73 -14.28 19.13
N GLY A 207 6.09 -13.49 20.15
CA GLY A 207 6.94 -12.30 19.96
C GLY A 207 8.33 -12.64 19.39
N GLU A 208 8.76 -13.87 19.57
CA GLU A 208 10.03 -14.41 19.09
C GLU A 208 10.05 -14.54 17.56
N SER A 209 8.96 -15.04 16.95
CA SER A 209 8.82 -15.12 15.50
C SER A 209 8.82 -13.74 14.83
N MET A 210 8.17 -12.75 15.44
CA MET A 210 8.19 -11.37 14.91
C MET A 210 9.59 -10.77 14.93
N ALA A 211 10.34 -10.96 16.01
CA ALA A 211 11.71 -10.49 16.11
C ALA A 211 12.61 -11.15 15.05
N GLN A 212 12.43 -12.44 14.79
CA GLN A 212 13.14 -13.16 13.75
C GLN A 212 12.86 -12.59 12.35
N TYR A 213 11.59 -12.28 12.03
CA TYR A 213 11.23 -11.72 10.72
C TYR A 213 11.75 -10.29 10.56
N ALA A 214 11.69 -9.47 11.61
CA ALA A 214 12.23 -8.13 11.60
C ALA A 214 13.76 -8.14 11.42
N GLU A 215 14.46 -9.03 12.12
CA GLU A 215 15.91 -9.22 11.97
C GLU A 215 16.26 -9.69 10.56
N ALA A 216 15.52 -10.66 10.01
CA ALA A 216 15.74 -11.18 8.67
C ALA A 216 15.53 -10.14 7.57
N ALA A 217 14.61 -9.18 7.76
CA ALA A 217 14.36 -8.07 6.84
C ALA A 217 15.21 -6.82 7.17
N GLY A 218 15.90 -6.78 8.31
CA GLY A 218 16.56 -5.58 8.82
C GLY A 218 15.60 -4.45 9.21
N ALA A 219 14.33 -4.79 9.51
CA ALA A 219 13.28 -3.83 9.75
C ALA A 219 13.43 -3.12 11.10
N GLN A 220 13.22 -1.81 11.09
CA GLN A 220 13.24 -0.96 12.29
C GLN A 220 11.84 -0.83 12.92
N HIS A 221 10.80 -0.98 12.11
CA HIS A 221 9.41 -0.85 12.51
C HIS A 221 8.60 -2.06 12.07
N ILE A 222 7.68 -2.52 12.94
CA ILE A 222 6.72 -3.56 12.61
C ILE A 222 5.32 -2.97 12.67
N ILE A 223 4.58 -3.07 11.57
CA ILE A 223 3.18 -2.69 11.45
C ILE A 223 2.33 -3.96 11.49
N ILE A 224 1.39 -4.02 12.42
CA ILE A 224 0.54 -5.19 12.58
C ILE A 224 -0.87 -4.87 12.10
N ALA A 225 -1.33 -5.63 11.10
CA ALA A 225 -2.73 -5.62 10.70
C ALA A 225 -3.58 -6.37 11.72
N ALA A 226 -4.40 -5.66 12.46
CA ALA A 226 -5.31 -6.26 13.45
C ALA A 226 -6.71 -5.66 13.37
N ILE A 227 -7.71 -6.47 13.73
CA ILE A 227 -9.16 -6.16 13.63
C ILE A 227 -9.58 -4.88 14.38
N ASN A 228 -8.83 -4.47 15.39
CA ASN A 228 -9.08 -3.29 16.22
C ASN A 228 -7.78 -2.64 16.71
N ALA A 229 -6.70 -2.76 15.99
CA ALA A 229 -5.44 -2.20 16.43
C ALA A 229 -5.46 -0.67 16.26
N VAL A 230 -5.53 0.01 17.36
CA VAL A 230 -4.77 1.23 17.54
C VAL A 230 -3.32 0.86 17.25
N LEU A 231 -2.70 1.53 16.28
CA LEU A 231 -1.30 1.41 15.93
C LEU A 231 -0.45 1.25 17.20
N SER A 232 0.06 0.04 17.44
CA SER A 232 1.10 -0.17 18.43
C SER A 232 2.41 -0.28 17.67
N GLU A 233 3.15 0.82 17.60
CA GLU A 233 4.53 0.82 17.18
C GLU A 233 5.32 0.00 18.21
N VAL A 234 5.82 -1.15 17.80
CA VAL A 234 6.78 -1.92 18.59
C VAL A 234 8.16 -1.57 18.11
N TRP A 235 8.89 -0.79 18.91
CA TRP A 235 10.28 -0.47 18.64
C TRP A 235 11.15 -1.73 18.89
N ALA A 236 11.78 -2.24 17.84
CA ALA A 236 12.90 -3.17 18.01
C ALA A 236 14.12 -2.36 18.51
N LYS A 237 14.67 -2.76 19.66
CA LYS A 237 15.92 -2.19 20.20
C LYS A 237 17.09 -2.97 19.71
#